data_fe4acaf001a14fa08a6200d89d6c68e1
#
_entry.id   fe4acaf001a14fa08a6200d89d6c68e1
#
_cell.length_a   1.000
_cell.length_b   1.000
_cell.length_c   1.000
_cell.angle_alpha   90.00
_cell.angle_beta   90.00
_cell.angle_gamma   90.00
#
_symmetry.space_group_name_H-M   'P 1'
#
loop_
_entity.id
_entity.type
_entity.pdbx_description
1 polymer ?
#
loop_
_entity_poly.entity_id
_entity_poly.type
_entity_poly.pdbx_seq_one_letter_code
_entity_poly.pdbx_strand_id
1 'polypeptide(L)'
;MPQKGNPSPNKQPATPKNMNLHVNHRSYALPRQPVVVVCVDGCEPDYLGQAVANGHMPWMKGVLAEGTGLVADCVVPTFTNPNNLSIVTGAPPSVHGICGNFLYDSASGTEVMMNDPKWLRAPTLLAALADAGKKVAVVTAKDKLRLLLGHQLKGGICFSAEKADQTQQAVHGIEGVLEKVARPLPSVYSADLSEFVFASGLWLMRHHRPDVMYLSTTDYIQHKHAPGTPGANAFYAMMDHYLGQLDALGCVIALTADHGMNAKVGMDGRPQVIYLQDWFDCQWGAGRCRVILPITDPYVVHHGALGSFATVYLPEDVSPQQACDRLMQDQGVEVALTRQEAAARFELPADRIGDIVVVSERFTVLGSSEARHDLSGLDAPLRSHGGISEQKVPLIVNRPTPGLDTRRRWRNFDAFDLALNWAQ
;
A
#
# COMPACT_ATOMS: atom_id res chain seq x y z
N MET A 1 -23.25 73.28 -21.15
CA MET A 1 -22.04 72.45 -21.14
C MET A 1 -22.35 71.21 -20.28
N PRO A 2 -22.34 70.02 -20.81
CA PRO A 2 -22.58 68.81 -20.02
C PRO A 2 -21.28 68.35 -19.37
N GLN A 3 -21.33 67.99 -18.08
CA GLN A 3 -20.26 67.44 -17.30
C GLN A 3 -19.90 66.02 -17.78
N LYS A 4 -18.61 65.80 -18.01
CA LYS A 4 -18.06 64.49 -18.33
C LYS A 4 -18.04 63.60 -17.07
N GLY A 5 -18.78 62.49 -17.12
CA GLY A 5 -18.70 61.44 -16.08
C GLY A 5 -17.36 60.73 -16.10
N ASN A 6 -16.78 60.55 -14.90
CA ASN A 6 -15.59 59.72 -14.68
C ASN A 6 -15.88 58.24 -14.94
N PRO A 7 -14.99 57.50 -15.62
CA PRO A 7 -15.16 56.04 -15.77
C PRO A 7 -14.93 55.36 -14.43
N SER A 8 -15.82 54.43 -14.06
CA SER A 8 -15.71 53.54 -12.91
C SER A 8 -14.42 52.69 -12.97
N PRO A 9 -13.78 52.41 -11.82
CA PRO A 9 -12.60 51.56 -11.80
C PRO A 9 -12.94 50.13 -12.21
N ASN A 10 -12.18 49.64 -13.16
CA ASN A 10 -12.22 48.29 -13.68
C ASN A 10 -12.02 47.30 -12.53
N LYS A 11 -13.05 46.54 -12.15
CA LYS A 11 -12.94 45.43 -11.20
C LYS A 11 -12.09 44.34 -11.89
N GLN A 12 -10.84 44.18 -11.47
CA GLN A 12 -10.05 43.04 -11.81
C GLN A 12 -10.80 41.77 -11.35
N PRO A 13 -10.86 40.71 -12.18
CA PRO A 13 -11.47 39.43 -11.77
C PRO A 13 -10.69 38.93 -10.55
N ALA A 14 -11.44 38.64 -9.49
CA ALA A 14 -10.88 38.02 -8.28
C ALA A 14 -10.17 36.73 -8.67
N THR A 15 -8.88 36.62 -8.31
CA THR A 15 -8.12 35.41 -8.43
C THR A 15 -8.93 34.28 -7.77
N PRO A 16 -9.15 33.13 -8.43
CA PRO A 16 -9.92 32.04 -7.82
C PRO A 16 -9.25 31.65 -6.51
N LYS A 17 -9.98 31.72 -5.40
CA LYS A 17 -9.52 31.20 -4.10
C LYS A 17 -9.11 29.74 -4.35
N ASN A 18 -7.87 29.37 -4.01
CA ASN A 18 -7.43 27.99 -4.01
C ASN A 18 -8.46 27.17 -3.20
N MET A 19 -9.32 26.44 -3.89
CA MET A 19 -10.25 25.54 -3.21
C MET A 19 -9.44 24.36 -2.70
N ASN A 20 -9.33 24.23 -1.39
CA ASN A 20 -8.74 23.07 -0.76
C ASN A 20 -9.82 22.02 -0.48
N LEU A 21 -9.50 20.78 -0.78
CA LEU A 21 -10.29 19.61 -0.41
C LEU A 21 -9.92 19.19 1.01
N HIS A 22 -10.93 18.95 1.87
CA HIS A 22 -10.71 18.48 3.24
C HIS A 22 -11.17 17.03 3.35
N VAL A 23 -10.26 16.13 3.67
CA VAL A 23 -10.53 14.68 3.83
C VAL A 23 -9.77 14.16 5.05
N ASN A 24 -10.45 13.45 5.95
CA ASN A 24 -9.86 12.80 7.12
C ASN A 24 -8.93 13.74 7.93
N HIS A 25 -9.39 14.95 8.23
CA HIS A 25 -8.68 16.00 8.96
C HIS A 25 -7.43 16.56 8.26
N ARG A 26 -7.25 16.30 6.97
CA ARG A 26 -6.17 16.83 6.15
C ARG A 26 -6.71 17.72 5.04
N SER A 27 -5.87 18.66 4.59
CA SER A 27 -6.20 19.63 3.53
C SER A 27 -5.33 19.35 2.30
N TYR A 28 -5.96 19.28 1.13
CA TYR A 28 -5.29 18.99 -0.13
C TYR A 28 -5.65 20.05 -1.16
N ALA A 29 -4.68 20.59 -1.87
CA ALA A 29 -4.92 21.43 -3.02
C ALA A 29 -5.50 20.59 -4.17
N LEU A 30 -6.39 21.19 -4.96
CA LEU A 30 -6.82 20.54 -6.20
C LEU A 30 -5.67 20.53 -7.22
N PRO A 31 -5.51 19.42 -7.99
CA PRO A 31 -4.41 19.31 -8.95
C PRO A 31 -4.49 20.38 -10.04
N ARG A 32 -3.35 21.02 -10.33
CA ARG A 32 -3.17 22.02 -11.41
C ARG A 32 -2.63 21.36 -12.69
N GLN A 33 -1.96 20.26 -12.54
CA GLN A 33 -1.44 19.40 -13.60
C GLN A 33 -1.73 17.93 -13.23
N PRO A 34 -1.64 16.98 -14.16
CA PRO A 34 -1.93 15.58 -13.87
C PRO A 34 -1.02 15.04 -12.76
N VAL A 35 -1.61 14.40 -11.77
CA VAL A 35 -0.92 13.76 -10.64
C VAL A 35 -1.06 12.25 -10.76
N VAL A 36 0.06 11.54 -10.67
CA VAL A 36 0.10 10.08 -10.62
C VAL A 36 0.74 9.64 -9.31
N VAL A 37 -0.03 8.99 -8.45
CA VAL A 37 0.50 8.36 -7.24
C VAL A 37 0.66 6.88 -7.50
N VAL A 38 1.88 6.38 -7.29
CA VAL A 38 2.27 4.99 -7.55
C VAL A 38 2.58 4.31 -6.23
N CYS A 39 1.91 3.21 -5.95
CA CYS A 39 2.23 2.28 -4.88
C CYS A 39 2.90 1.05 -5.49
N VAL A 40 4.20 0.90 -5.24
CA VAL A 40 4.98 -0.26 -5.70
C VAL A 40 5.01 -1.29 -4.58
N ASP A 41 4.17 -2.30 -4.69
CA ASP A 41 3.97 -3.34 -3.68
C ASP A 41 5.30 -4.03 -3.33
N GLY A 42 5.60 -4.11 -2.03
CA GLY A 42 6.80 -4.75 -1.51
C GLY A 42 8.13 -4.00 -1.76
N CYS A 43 8.09 -2.75 -2.19
CA CYS A 43 9.29 -1.99 -2.54
C CYS A 43 9.96 -1.38 -1.30
N GLU A 44 10.99 -2.03 -0.78
CA GLU A 44 11.90 -1.38 0.16
C GLU A 44 12.91 -0.46 -0.57
N PRO A 45 13.52 0.52 0.13
CA PRO A 45 14.45 1.47 -0.48
C PRO A 45 15.63 0.83 -1.22
N ASP A 46 16.11 -0.33 -0.75
CA ASP A 46 17.26 -1.06 -1.34
C ASP A 46 16.99 -1.53 -2.77
N TYR A 47 15.75 -1.85 -3.13
CA TYR A 47 15.41 -2.20 -4.52
C TYR A 47 15.74 -1.05 -5.47
N LEU A 48 15.29 0.16 -5.14
CA LEU A 48 15.55 1.35 -5.95
C LEU A 48 17.04 1.73 -5.91
N GLY A 49 17.64 1.72 -4.72
CA GLY A 49 19.05 2.06 -4.51
C GLY A 49 19.97 1.20 -5.38
N GLN A 50 19.81 -0.12 -5.34
CA GLN A 50 20.63 -1.04 -6.12
C GLN A 50 20.35 -0.98 -7.61
N ALA A 51 19.07 -0.88 -8.04
CA ALA A 51 18.73 -0.75 -9.45
C ALA A 51 19.28 0.55 -10.07
N VAL A 52 19.23 1.66 -9.34
CA VAL A 52 19.84 2.94 -9.75
C VAL A 52 21.37 2.84 -9.80
N ALA A 53 22.00 2.27 -8.77
CA ALA A 53 23.45 2.10 -8.72
C ALA A 53 23.98 1.22 -9.86
N ASN A 54 23.23 0.19 -10.24
CA ASN A 54 23.53 -0.72 -11.35
C ASN A 54 23.16 -0.17 -12.74
N GLY A 55 22.62 1.08 -12.83
CA GLY A 55 22.30 1.74 -14.08
C GLY A 55 20.99 1.31 -14.74
N HIS A 56 20.15 0.57 -14.05
CA HIS A 56 18.87 0.06 -14.58
C HIS A 56 17.74 1.08 -14.52
N MET A 57 17.88 2.18 -13.77
CA MET A 57 16.84 3.21 -13.56
C MET A 57 17.38 4.62 -13.88
N PRO A 58 17.63 4.95 -15.15
CA PRO A 58 18.19 6.25 -15.52
C PRO A 58 17.23 7.42 -15.23
N TRP A 59 15.91 7.25 -15.40
CA TRP A 59 14.93 8.28 -15.04
C TRP A 59 14.93 8.53 -13.54
N MET A 60 14.82 7.49 -12.72
CA MET A 60 14.83 7.60 -11.25
C MET A 60 16.12 8.23 -10.74
N LYS A 61 17.26 7.92 -11.36
CA LYS A 61 18.53 8.59 -11.03
C LYS A 61 18.45 10.10 -11.18
N GLY A 62 17.82 10.57 -12.27
CA GLY A 62 17.56 12.00 -12.49
C GLY A 62 16.60 12.58 -11.44
N VAL A 63 15.51 11.85 -11.13
CA VAL A 63 14.53 12.24 -10.10
C VAL A 63 15.18 12.39 -8.72
N LEU A 64 16.06 11.46 -8.33
CA LEU A 64 16.76 11.53 -7.04
C LEU A 64 17.76 12.71 -6.97
N ALA A 65 18.23 13.19 -8.12
CA ALA A 65 19.14 14.34 -8.19
C ALA A 65 18.40 15.70 -8.20
N GLU A 66 17.25 15.78 -8.85
CA GLU A 66 16.57 17.05 -9.15
C GLU A 66 15.19 17.19 -8.47
N GLY A 67 14.57 16.07 -8.11
CA GLY A 67 13.28 16.01 -7.43
C GLY A 67 13.42 15.94 -5.91
N THR A 68 12.50 15.20 -5.28
CA THR A 68 12.50 15.00 -3.82
C THR A 68 12.48 13.52 -3.50
N GLY A 69 13.53 13.04 -2.80
CA GLY A 69 13.64 11.67 -2.32
C GLY A 69 13.64 11.60 -0.79
N LEU A 70 12.70 10.85 -0.23
CA LEU A 70 12.53 10.62 1.21
C LEU A 70 12.39 9.14 1.49
N VAL A 71 12.60 8.75 2.74
CA VAL A 71 12.21 7.46 3.29
C VAL A 71 11.06 7.70 4.26
N ALA A 72 9.98 6.95 4.08
CA ALA A 72 8.78 7.05 4.89
C ALA A 72 8.54 5.77 5.70
N ASP A 73 7.71 5.88 6.73
CA ASP A 73 7.17 4.74 7.45
C ASP A 73 5.79 4.37 6.88
N CYS A 74 5.61 3.15 6.41
CA CYS A 74 4.27 2.63 6.18
C CYS A 74 3.58 2.26 7.51
N VAL A 75 2.29 1.91 7.50
CA VAL A 75 1.58 1.49 8.71
C VAL A 75 1.93 0.04 9.06
N VAL A 76 1.82 -0.32 10.34
CA VAL A 76 1.93 -1.69 10.85
C VAL A 76 0.54 -2.19 11.19
N PRO A 77 0.14 -3.40 10.73
CA PRO A 77 0.92 -4.38 9.98
C PRO A 77 1.27 -3.87 8.57
N THR A 78 2.49 -4.20 8.16
CA THR A 78 3.03 -3.84 6.84
C THR A 78 2.46 -4.79 5.78
N PHE A 79 1.14 -4.66 5.52
CA PHE A 79 0.35 -5.44 4.59
C PHE A 79 -0.32 -4.55 3.54
N THR A 80 -0.68 -5.15 2.42
CA THR A 80 -1.21 -4.46 1.23
C THR A 80 -2.47 -3.65 1.53
N ASN A 81 -3.53 -4.24 2.07
CA ASN A 81 -4.81 -3.53 2.27
C ASN A 81 -4.68 -2.36 3.25
N PRO A 82 -4.13 -2.51 4.49
CA PRO A 82 -4.00 -1.40 5.42
C PRO A 82 -3.23 -0.22 4.82
N ASN A 83 -2.16 -0.51 4.10
CA ASN A 83 -1.28 0.52 3.57
C ASN A 83 -1.82 1.20 2.32
N ASN A 84 -2.39 0.46 1.35
CA ASN A 84 -3.06 1.08 0.21
C ASN A 84 -4.21 1.98 0.67
N LEU A 85 -5.02 1.52 1.66
CA LEU A 85 -6.10 2.35 2.21
C LEU A 85 -5.57 3.54 3.00
N SER A 86 -4.47 3.41 3.73
CA SER A 86 -3.81 4.55 4.36
C SER A 86 -3.35 5.58 3.33
N ILE A 87 -2.73 5.17 2.23
CA ILE A 87 -2.30 6.07 1.14
C ILE A 87 -3.50 6.82 0.55
N VAL A 88 -4.57 6.13 0.18
CA VAL A 88 -5.72 6.77 -0.50
C VAL A 88 -6.69 7.48 0.46
N THR A 89 -6.57 7.30 1.76
CA THR A 89 -7.35 8.07 2.77
C THR A 89 -6.53 9.18 3.42
N GLY A 90 -5.20 9.14 3.29
CA GLY A 90 -4.29 10.04 4.00
C GLY A 90 -4.32 9.84 5.52
N ALA A 91 -4.70 8.66 6.01
CA ALA A 91 -4.98 8.41 7.42
C ALA A 91 -4.55 6.99 7.84
N PRO A 92 -4.28 6.75 9.14
CA PRO A 92 -3.91 5.43 9.65
C PRO A 92 -5.12 4.47 9.78
N PRO A 93 -4.88 3.17 10.02
CA PRO A 93 -5.92 2.15 10.21
C PRO A 93 -6.95 2.48 11.29
N SER A 94 -6.57 3.16 12.37
CA SER A 94 -7.51 3.62 13.42
C SER A 94 -8.61 4.53 12.87
N VAL A 95 -8.37 5.24 11.78
CA VAL A 95 -9.34 6.12 11.12
C VAL A 95 -10.12 5.37 10.05
N HIS A 96 -9.44 4.70 9.11
CA HIS A 96 -10.13 4.06 7.99
C HIS A 96 -10.62 2.63 8.28
N GLY A 97 -10.19 2.02 9.37
CA GLY A 97 -10.72 0.75 9.86
C GLY A 97 -10.15 -0.52 9.24
N ILE A 98 -9.33 -0.45 8.20
CA ILE A 98 -8.71 -1.62 7.56
C ILE A 98 -7.37 -1.89 8.24
N CYS A 99 -7.28 -2.96 9.04
CA CYS A 99 -6.12 -3.29 9.88
C CYS A 99 -5.38 -4.56 9.46
N GLY A 100 -5.76 -5.17 8.34
CA GLY A 100 -5.14 -6.36 7.77
C GLY A 100 -5.79 -6.69 6.44
N ASN A 101 -5.31 -7.74 5.79
CA ASN A 101 -6.00 -8.33 4.65
C ASN A 101 -7.14 -9.26 5.12
N PHE A 102 -7.08 -9.66 6.41
CA PHE A 102 -7.96 -10.65 7.02
C PHE A 102 -8.19 -10.29 8.50
N LEU A 103 -9.36 -10.59 9.05
CA LEU A 103 -9.68 -10.38 10.46
C LEU A 103 -10.60 -11.49 11.01
N TYR A 104 -10.63 -11.64 12.33
CA TYR A 104 -11.70 -12.36 13.03
C TYR A 104 -12.79 -11.37 13.42
N ASP A 105 -13.98 -11.52 12.83
CA ASP A 105 -15.16 -10.76 13.19
C ASP A 105 -15.83 -11.42 14.41
N SER A 106 -15.64 -10.85 15.58
CA SER A 106 -16.19 -11.37 16.84
C SER A 106 -17.72 -11.36 16.87
N ALA A 107 -18.36 -10.49 16.09
CA ALA A 107 -19.83 -10.41 16.07
C ALA A 107 -20.45 -11.62 15.33
N SER A 108 -19.83 -12.08 14.24
CA SER A 108 -20.26 -13.27 13.50
C SER A 108 -19.56 -14.56 13.96
N GLY A 109 -18.48 -14.47 14.72
CA GLY A 109 -17.64 -15.60 15.12
C GLY A 109 -16.84 -16.20 13.97
N THR A 110 -16.67 -15.48 12.85
CA THR A 110 -16.04 -15.96 11.64
C THR A 110 -14.80 -15.17 11.25
N GLU A 111 -13.90 -15.82 10.52
CA GLU A 111 -12.76 -15.17 9.92
C GLU A 111 -13.15 -14.66 8.52
N VAL A 112 -12.87 -13.37 8.25
CA VAL A 112 -13.33 -12.71 7.03
C VAL A 112 -12.21 -11.91 6.37
N MET A 113 -12.27 -11.81 5.04
CA MET A 113 -11.35 -10.97 4.28
C MET A 113 -11.78 -9.50 4.36
N MET A 114 -10.82 -8.61 4.61
CA MET A 114 -11.04 -7.16 4.64
C MET A 114 -10.96 -6.52 3.24
N ASN A 115 -11.67 -7.10 2.27
CA ASN A 115 -11.75 -6.61 0.88
C ASN A 115 -13.17 -6.10 0.51
N ASP A 116 -14.12 -6.20 1.42
CA ASP A 116 -15.47 -5.64 1.25
C ASP A 116 -15.48 -4.17 1.74
N PRO A 117 -15.94 -3.21 0.91
CA PRO A 117 -16.05 -1.80 1.29
C PRO A 117 -16.83 -1.50 2.58
N LYS A 118 -17.71 -2.41 3.03
CA LYS A 118 -18.41 -2.26 4.33
C LYS A 118 -17.46 -2.13 5.53
N TRP A 119 -16.23 -2.62 5.40
CA TRP A 119 -15.21 -2.51 6.45
C TRP A 119 -14.52 -1.14 6.49
N LEU A 120 -14.64 -0.34 5.41
CA LEU A 120 -14.03 0.99 5.32
C LEU A 120 -14.86 2.01 6.10
N ARG A 121 -14.20 2.74 7.02
CA ARG A 121 -14.85 3.73 7.91
C ARG A 121 -14.62 5.17 7.50
N ALA A 122 -13.76 5.41 6.51
CA ALA A 122 -13.36 6.75 6.10
C ALA A 122 -13.47 6.92 4.57
N PRO A 123 -13.80 8.11 4.07
CA PRO A 123 -13.79 8.40 2.65
C PRO A 123 -12.36 8.35 2.08
N THR A 124 -12.25 7.95 0.80
CA THR A 124 -10.98 8.02 0.08
C THR A 124 -10.80 9.41 -0.56
N LEU A 125 -9.55 9.83 -0.71
CA LEU A 125 -9.18 11.01 -1.51
C LEU A 125 -9.64 10.88 -2.96
N LEU A 126 -9.62 9.66 -3.49
CA LEU A 126 -10.04 9.35 -4.87
C LEU A 126 -11.52 9.70 -5.08
N ALA A 127 -12.40 9.24 -4.18
CA ALA A 127 -13.83 9.57 -4.22
C ALA A 127 -14.07 11.09 -4.00
N ALA A 128 -13.38 11.68 -3.03
CA ALA A 128 -13.53 13.10 -2.72
C ALA A 128 -13.04 14.02 -3.87
N LEU A 129 -11.98 13.65 -4.58
CA LEU A 129 -11.51 14.36 -5.77
C LEU A 129 -12.51 14.24 -6.93
N ALA A 130 -13.10 13.06 -7.12
CA ALA A 130 -14.15 12.87 -8.12
C ALA A 130 -15.41 13.70 -7.80
N ASP A 131 -15.85 13.73 -6.53
CA ASP A 131 -16.96 14.57 -6.07
C ASP A 131 -16.64 16.07 -6.23
N ALA A 132 -15.37 16.47 -6.19
CA ALA A 132 -14.89 17.82 -6.51
C ALA A 132 -14.76 18.10 -8.03
N GLY A 133 -15.26 17.20 -8.88
CA GLY A 133 -15.29 17.33 -10.33
C GLY A 133 -13.98 17.02 -11.04
N LYS A 134 -13.02 16.35 -10.36
CA LYS A 134 -11.78 15.91 -10.98
C LYS A 134 -11.93 14.57 -11.67
N LYS A 135 -11.27 14.40 -12.81
CA LYS A 135 -11.19 13.11 -13.50
C LYS A 135 -10.22 12.21 -12.74
N VAL A 136 -10.72 11.12 -12.17
CA VAL A 136 -9.92 10.17 -11.38
C VAL A 136 -9.85 8.84 -12.09
N ALA A 137 -8.65 8.25 -12.14
CA ALA A 137 -8.43 6.90 -12.65
C ALA A 137 -7.64 6.07 -11.62
N VAL A 138 -8.04 4.81 -11.46
CA VAL A 138 -7.43 3.84 -10.56
C VAL A 138 -7.15 2.57 -11.32
N VAL A 139 -5.90 2.12 -11.31
CA VAL A 139 -5.52 0.81 -11.85
C VAL A 139 -4.74 0.06 -10.78
N THR A 140 -5.21 -1.10 -10.40
CA THR A 140 -4.53 -1.98 -9.46
C THR A 140 -4.27 -3.34 -10.07
N ALA A 141 -3.25 -4.04 -9.58
CA ALA A 141 -2.96 -5.39 -10.02
C ALA A 141 -4.10 -6.35 -9.67
N LYS A 142 -4.58 -6.32 -8.42
CA LYS A 142 -5.51 -7.32 -7.84
C LYS A 142 -6.96 -6.78 -7.75
N ASP A 143 -7.93 -7.60 -8.15
CA ASP A 143 -9.34 -7.19 -8.16
C ASP A 143 -9.93 -6.99 -6.75
N LYS A 144 -9.46 -7.72 -5.77
CA LYS A 144 -9.91 -7.56 -4.37
C LYS A 144 -9.62 -6.16 -3.83
N LEU A 145 -8.44 -5.61 -4.12
CA LEU A 145 -8.07 -4.25 -3.72
C LEU A 145 -8.87 -3.20 -4.51
N ARG A 146 -9.20 -3.45 -5.78
CA ARG A 146 -10.03 -2.56 -6.61
C ARG A 146 -11.35 -2.19 -5.95
N LEU A 147 -12.01 -3.14 -5.30
CA LEU A 147 -13.30 -2.89 -4.62
C LEU A 147 -13.19 -1.84 -3.52
N LEU A 148 -12.11 -1.88 -2.75
CA LEU A 148 -11.85 -0.90 -1.68
C LEU A 148 -11.44 0.47 -2.27
N LEU A 149 -10.55 0.48 -3.26
CA LEU A 149 -10.06 1.73 -3.89
C LEU A 149 -11.17 2.45 -4.67
N GLY A 150 -12.06 1.70 -5.32
CA GLY A 150 -13.18 2.22 -6.08
C GLY A 150 -14.42 2.56 -5.23
N HIS A 151 -14.37 2.38 -3.92
CA HIS A 151 -15.51 2.67 -3.05
C HIS A 151 -15.95 4.14 -3.17
N GLN A 152 -17.21 4.36 -3.52
CA GLN A 152 -17.83 5.69 -3.74
C GLN A 152 -17.18 6.54 -4.84
N LEU A 153 -16.33 5.97 -5.69
CA LEU A 153 -15.74 6.68 -6.82
C LEU A 153 -16.76 6.87 -7.96
N LYS A 154 -17.48 7.98 -7.94
CA LYS A 154 -18.51 8.29 -8.93
C LYS A 154 -17.89 8.87 -10.21
N GLY A 155 -18.23 8.29 -11.36
CA GLY A 155 -17.79 8.79 -12.67
C GLY A 155 -16.28 8.63 -12.96
N GLY A 156 -15.53 8.01 -12.07
CA GLY A 156 -14.11 7.69 -12.26
C GLY A 156 -13.92 6.36 -13.01
N ILE A 157 -12.66 6.13 -13.44
CA ILE A 157 -12.22 4.86 -13.99
C ILE A 157 -11.58 4.04 -12.86
N CYS A 158 -12.02 2.78 -12.67
CA CYS A 158 -11.43 1.91 -11.66
C CYS A 158 -11.49 0.45 -12.11
N PHE A 159 -10.33 -0.16 -12.41
CA PHE A 159 -10.26 -1.57 -12.80
C PHE A 159 -8.97 -2.24 -12.30
N SER A 160 -8.93 -3.58 -12.39
CA SER A 160 -7.76 -4.39 -12.07
C SER A 160 -7.14 -5.00 -13.32
N ALA A 161 -5.82 -5.17 -13.32
CA ALA A 161 -5.10 -5.91 -14.35
C ALA A 161 -5.50 -7.40 -14.38
N GLU A 162 -5.74 -7.97 -13.18
CA GLU A 162 -6.18 -9.37 -13.00
C GLU A 162 -7.45 -9.70 -13.78
N LYS A 163 -8.40 -8.74 -13.89
CA LYS A 163 -9.69 -8.91 -14.57
C LYS A 163 -9.90 -7.88 -15.69
N ALA A 164 -8.83 -7.53 -16.40
CA ALA A 164 -8.89 -6.55 -17.47
C ALA A 164 -9.79 -6.97 -18.65
N ASP A 165 -9.99 -8.29 -18.84
CA ASP A 165 -10.91 -8.89 -19.80
C ASP A 165 -12.40 -8.71 -19.44
N GLN A 166 -12.71 -8.41 -18.17
CA GLN A 166 -14.07 -8.30 -17.64
C GLN A 166 -14.50 -6.83 -17.44
N THR A 167 -13.73 -5.88 -17.98
CA THR A 167 -14.06 -4.45 -17.82
C THR A 167 -15.35 -4.08 -18.56
N GLN A 168 -16.21 -3.32 -17.85
CA GLN A 168 -17.49 -2.85 -18.34
C GLN A 168 -17.63 -1.35 -18.05
N GLN A 169 -18.11 -0.59 -19.03
CA GLN A 169 -18.29 0.86 -18.90
C GLN A 169 -19.14 1.25 -17.68
N ALA A 170 -20.20 0.54 -17.39
CA ALA A 170 -21.12 0.86 -16.28
C ALA A 170 -20.49 0.62 -14.88
N VAL A 171 -19.55 -0.33 -14.77
CA VAL A 171 -18.94 -0.75 -13.49
C VAL A 171 -17.57 -0.11 -13.27
N HIS A 172 -16.77 -0.04 -14.34
CA HIS A 172 -15.37 0.32 -14.25
C HIS A 172 -15.05 1.71 -14.85
N GLY A 173 -16.05 2.38 -15.46
CA GLY A 173 -15.85 3.62 -16.19
C GLY A 173 -15.11 3.47 -17.52
N ILE A 174 -14.81 2.25 -17.90
CA ILE A 174 -14.11 1.87 -19.14
C ILE A 174 -14.44 0.42 -19.51
N GLU A 175 -14.39 0.10 -20.80
CA GLU A 175 -14.54 -1.25 -21.32
C GLU A 175 -13.47 -1.56 -22.38
N GLY A 176 -13.26 -2.85 -22.72
CA GLY A 176 -12.33 -3.28 -23.77
C GLY A 176 -10.88 -2.88 -23.49
N VAL A 177 -10.43 -3.04 -22.25
CA VAL A 177 -9.11 -2.57 -21.81
C VAL A 177 -7.98 -3.35 -22.47
N LEU A 178 -8.14 -4.66 -22.73
CA LEU A 178 -7.10 -5.47 -23.38
C LEU A 178 -6.75 -4.93 -24.78
N GLU A 179 -7.77 -4.63 -25.59
CA GLU A 179 -7.59 -4.08 -26.94
C GLU A 179 -7.00 -2.66 -26.90
N LYS A 180 -7.49 -1.85 -25.94
CA LYS A 180 -7.03 -0.47 -25.76
C LYS A 180 -5.57 -0.38 -25.36
N VAL A 181 -5.14 -1.22 -24.42
CA VAL A 181 -3.76 -1.28 -23.93
C VAL A 181 -2.86 -2.07 -24.88
N ALA A 182 -3.47 -2.87 -25.79
CA ALA A 182 -2.79 -3.74 -26.75
C ALA A 182 -1.84 -4.74 -26.09
N ARG A 183 -2.32 -5.36 -24.98
CA ARG A 183 -1.60 -6.39 -24.24
C ARG A 183 -2.52 -7.56 -23.92
N PRO A 184 -2.00 -8.81 -23.88
CA PRO A 184 -2.79 -9.96 -23.44
C PRO A 184 -3.16 -9.82 -21.95
N LEU A 185 -4.16 -10.58 -21.53
CA LEU A 185 -4.49 -10.71 -20.10
C LEU A 185 -3.28 -11.30 -19.37
N PRO A 186 -2.74 -10.57 -18.37
CA PRO A 186 -1.57 -11.05 -17.65
C PRO A 186 -1.91 -12.20 -16.70
N SER A 187 -0.96 -13.13 -16.52
CA SER A 187 -1.07 -14.12 -15.45
C SER A 187 -0.92 -13.45 -14.08
N VAL A 188 -1.73 -13.88 -13.11
CA VAL A 188 -1.63 -13.39 -11.72
C VAL A 188 -0.29 -13.75 -11.05
N TYR A 189 0.41 -14.76 -11.56
CA TYR A 189 1.72 -15.22 -11.09
C TYR A 189 2.85 -14.81 -12.05
N SER A 190 2.85 -13.55 -12.49
CA SER A 190 3.90 -13.02 -13.35
C SER A 190 4.17 -11.54 -13.09
N ALA A 191 5.35 -11.06 -13.51
CA ALA A 191 5.69 -9.65 -13.53
C ALA A 191 4.78 -8.83 -14.45
N ASP A 192 4.19 -9.49 -15.48
CA ASP A 192 3.33 -8.86 -16.47
C ASP A 192 2.08 -8.24 -15.84
N LEU A 193 1.63 -8.76 -14.67
CA LEU A 193 0.50 -8.17 -13.95
C LEU A 193 0.78 -6.72 -13.55
N SER A 194 1.97 -6.44 -13.02
CA SER A 194 2.40 -5.08 -12.68
C SER A 194 2.73 -4.25 -13.93
N GLU A 195 3.33 -4.84 -14.95
CA GLU A 195 3.58 -4.15 -16.21
C GLU A 195 2.28 -3.70 -16.87
N PHE A 196 1.21 -4.53 -16.82
CA PHE A 196 -0.11 -4.17 -17.33
C PHE A 196 -0.69 -2.95 -16.61
N VAL A 197 -0.45 -2.80 -15.30
CA VAL A 197 -0.86 -1.62 -14.53
C VAL A 197 -0.19 -0.36 -15.10
N PHE A 198 1.12 -0.38 -15.31
CA PHE A 198 1.86 0.76 -15.87
C PHE A 198 1.46 1.07 -17.30
N ALA A 199 1.32 0.05 -18.15
CA ALA A 199 0.89 0.20 -19.54
C ALA A 199 -0.51 0.82 -19.63
N SER A 200 -1.43 0.38 -18.75
CA SER A 200 -2.78 0.94 -18.62
C SER A 200 -2.74 2.39 -18.16
N GLY A 201 -1.92 2.70 -17.16
CA GLY A 201 -1.74 4.08 -16.68
C GLY A 201 -1.24 5.02 -17.78
N LEU A 202 -0.25 4.59 -18.55
CA LEU A 202 0.27 5.36 -19.68
C LEU A 202 -0.79 5.54 -20.79
N TRP A 203 -1.54 4.48 -21.11
CA TRP A 203 -2.62 4.57 -22.09
C TRP A 203 -3.71 5.53 -21.63
N LEU A 204 -4.16 5.44 -20.36
CA LEU A 204 -5.15 6.34 -19.77
C LEU A 204 -4.68 7.80 -19.80
N MET A 205 -3.41 8.07 -19.48
CA MET A 205 -2.87 9.42 -19.52
C MET A 205 -2.88 10.01 -20.93
N ARG A 206 -2.58 9.20 -21.94
CA ARG A 206 -2.58 9.63 -23.35
C ARG A 206 -3.98 9.89 -23.92
N HIS A 207 -4.98 9.10 -23.50
CA HIS A 207 -6.30 9.10 -24.16
C HIS A 207 -7.42 9.70 -23.31
N HIS A 208 -7.35 9.64 -21.98
CA HIS A 208 -8.35 10.15 -21.05
C HIS A 208 -7.89 11.37 -20.26
N ARG A 209 -6.57 11.53 -20.08
CA ARG A 209 -5.96 12.64 -19.32
C ARG A 209 -6.64 12.84 -17.97
N PRO A 210 -6.60 11.87 -17.06
CA PRO A 210 -7.11 12.04 -15.72
C PRO A 210 -6.33 13.16 -14.98
N ASP A 211 -7.04 13.93 -14.14
CA ASP A 211 -6.40 14.90 -13.25
C ASP A 211 -5.59 14.20 -12.15
N VAL A 212 -6.10 13.05 -11.68
CA VAL A 212 -5.45 12.22 -10.66
C VAL A 212 -5.53 10.76 -11.06
N MET A 213 -4.42 10.06 -10.93
CA MET A 213 -4.33 8.63 -11.18
C MET A 213 -3.62 7.92 -10.02
N TYR A 214 -4.17 6.79 -9.59
CA TYR A 214 -3.55 5.88 -8.62
C TYR A 214 -3.21 4.56 -9.29
N LEU A 215 -1.95 4.17 -9.22
CA LEU A 215 -1.43 2.91 -9.76
C LEU A 215 -0.87 2.06 -8.62
N SER A 216 -1.34 0.82 -8.47
CA SER A 216 -0.88 -0.11 -7.45
C SER A 216 -0.48 -1.43 -8.08
N THR A 217 0.75 -1.85 -7.85
CA THR A 217 1.33 -3.08 -8.41
C THR A 217 1.07 -4.31 -7.53
N THR A 218 1.81 -5.38 -7.73
CA THR A 218 1.86 -6.56 -6.89
C THR A 218 3.31 -6.94 -6.59
N ASP A 219 3.54 -7.53 -5.44
CA ASP A 219 4.83 -7.91 -4.86
C ASP A 219 5.36 -9.29 -5.32
N TYR A 220 4.81 -9.84 -6.41
CA TYR A 220 5.25 -11.13 -6.95
C TYR A 220 6.77 -11.22 -7.15
N ILE A 221 7.37 -10.15 -7.69
CA ILE A 221 8.82 -10.08 -7.91
C ILE A 221 9.57 -9.99 -6.58
N GLN A 222 9.07 -9.22 -5.63
CA GLN A 222 9.71 -8.98 -4.34
C GLN A 222 9.73 -10.23 -3.46
N HIS A 223 8.74 -11.11 -3.60
CA HIS A 223 8.74 -12.42 -2.95
C HIS A 223 9.81 -13.37 -3.51
N LYS A 224 10.14 -13.27 -4.80
CA LYS A 224 11.07 -14.20 -5.47
C LYS A 224 12.49 -13.67 -5.63
N HIS A 225 12.65 -12.37 -5.71
CA HIS A 225 13.90 -11.73 -6.11
C HIS A 225 14.32 -10.67 -5.08
N ALA A 226 15.48 -10.89 -4.45
CA ALA A 226 16.09 -9.89 -3.56
C ALA A 226 16.56 -8.66 -4.34
N PRO A 227 16.74 -7.50 -3.68
CA PRO A 227 17.34 -6.31 -4.29
C PRO A 227 18.64 -6.62 -5.03
N GLY A 228 18.84 -6.00 -6.20
CA GLY A 228 20.04 -6.15 -7.01
C GLY A 228 20.13 -7.42 -7.87
N THR A 229 19.22 -8.39 -7.69
CA THR A 229 19.17 -9.59 -8.55
C THR A 229 18.69 -9.25 -9.97
N PRO A 230 19.03 -10.07 -10.98
CA PRO A 230 18.60 -9.81 -12.37
C PRO A 230 17.09 -9.66 -12.52
N GLY A 231 16.30 -10.51 -11.84
CA GLY A 231 14.83 -10.44 -11.89
C GLY A 231 14.27 -9.15 -11.29
N ALA A 232 14.79 -8.73 -10.13
CA ALA A 232 14.43 -7.45 -9.52
C ALA A 232 14.85 -6.28 -10.43
N ASN A 233 16.09 -6.25 -10.89
CA ASN A 233 16.60 -5.18 -11.76
C ASN A 233 15.78 -5.04 -13.07
N ALA A 234 15.36 -6.14 -13.68
CA ALA A 234 14.51 -6.12 -14.87
C ALA A 234 13.14 -5.49 -14.58
N PHE A 235 12.52 -5.84 -13.45
CA PHE A 235 11.25 -5.25 -13.03
C PHE A 235 11.36 -3.73 -12.81
N TYR A 236 12.38 -3.29 -12.08
CA TYR A 236 12.58 -1.87 -11.80
C TYR A 236 13.00 -1.07 -13.04
N ALA A 237 13.72 -1.67 -13.99
CA ALA A 237 14.00 -1.06 -15.30
C ALA A 237 12.72 -0.87 -16.13
N MET A 238 11.83 -1.85 -16.14
CA MET A 238 10.52 -1.74 -16.78
C MET A 238 9.71 -0.60 -16.17
N MET A 239 9.61 -0.54 -14.85
CA MET A 239 8.91 0.52 -14.12
C MET A 239 9.48 1.91 -14.45
N ASP A 240 10.81 2.07 -14.41
CA ASP A 240 11.51 3.32 -14.73
C ASP A 240 11.15 3.84 -16.11
N HIS A 241 11.08 2.95 -17.10
CA HIS A 241 10.70 3.28 -18.47
C HIS A 241 9.27 3.86 -18.57
N TYR A 242 8.28 3.26 -17.88
CA TYR A 242 6.91 3.77 -17.89
C TYR A 242 6.78 5.09 -17.14
N LEU A 243 7.45 5.21 -15.99
CA LEU A 243 7.43 6.45 -15.20
C LEU A 243 8.06 7.61 -15.97
N GLY A 244 9.17 7.37 -16.67
CA GLY A 244 9.78 8.37 -17.55
C GLY A 244 8.84 8.84 -18.67
N GLN A 245 8.03 7.96 -19.25
CA GLN A 245 7.04 8.34 -20.25
C GLN A 245 5.88 9.16 -19.65
N LEU A 246 5.43 8.83 -18.44
CA LEU A 246 4.40 9.62 -17.72
C LEU A 246 4.94 11.01 -17.37
N ASP A 247 6.18 11.10 -16.92
CA ASP A 247 6.86 12.39 -16.65
C ASP A 247 6.95 13.26 -17.90
N ALA A 248 7.33 12.67 -19.04
CA ALA A 248 7.38 13.35 -20.34
C ALA A 248 6.00 13.88 -20.81
N LEU A 249 4.90 13.34 -20.30
CA LEU A 249 3.54 13.85 -20.51
C LEU A 249 3.16 14.98 -19.53
N GLY A 250 4.09 15.43 -18.69
CA GLY A 250 3.91 16.52 -17.73
C GLY A 250 3.28 16.11 -16.39
N CYS A 251 3.29 14.81 -16.06
CA CYS A 251 2.72 14.35 -14.80
C CYS A 251 3.63 14.69 -13.60
N VAL A 252 3.03 15.14 -12.50
CA VAL A 252 3.64 15.02 -11.17
C VAL A 252 3.49 13.57 -10.73
N ILE A 253 4.60 12.92 -10.44
CA ILE A 253 4.64 11.50 -10.04
C ILE A 253 5.13 11.43 -8.60
N ALA A 254 4.27 10.91 -7.70
CA ALA A 254 4.67 10.53 -6.35
C ALA A 254 4.72 9.00 -6.26
N LEU A 255 5.88 8.46 -5.92
CA LEU A 255 6.11 7.03 -5.76
C LEU A 255 6.29 6.70 -4.28
N THR A 256 5.57 5.68 -3.81
CA THR A 256 5.75 5.07 -2.50
C THR A 256 5.54 3.56 -2.59
N ALA A 257 5.57 2.88 -1.44
CA ALA A 257 5.19 1.48 -1.33
C ALA A 257 4.23 1.28 -0.15
N ASP A 258 3.50 0.20 -0.18
CA ASP A 258 2.66 -0.23 0.94
C ASP A 258 3.48 -0.89 2.04
N HIS A 259 4.57 -1.59 1.69
CA HIS A 259 5.54 -2.18 2.63
C HIS A 259 6.86 -2.50 1.94
N GLY A 260 7.85 -2.90 2.73
CA GLY A 260 9.08 -3.53 2.28
C GLY A 260 8.96 -5.05 2.18
N MET A 261 10.09 -5.74 1.99
CA MET A 261 10.15 -7.20 1.84
C MET A 261 11.51 -7.72 2.33
N ASN A 262 11.51 -8.64 3.29
CA ASN A 262 12.75 -9.21 3.83
C ASN A 262 12.83 -10.73 3.65
N ALA A 263 14.06 -11.25 3.60
CA ALA A 263 14.30 -12.67 3.74
C ALA A 263 13.93 -13.14 5.15
N LYS A 264 13.26 -14.29 5.24
CA LYS A 264 12.77 -14.89 6.49
C LYS A 264 13.43 -16.25 6.73
N VAL A 265 14.75 -16.23 6.65
CA VAL A 265 15.59 -17.45 6.76
C VAL A 265 16.73 -17.20 7.75
N GLY A 266 17.15 -18.26 8.41
CA GLY A 266 18.31 -18.26 9.27
C GLY A 266 19.63 -18.25 8.49
N MET A 267 20.74 -18.27 9.21
CA MET A 267 22.08 -18.35 8.63
C MET A 267 22.34 -19.65 7.85
N ASP A 268 21.55 -20.68 8.12
CA ASP A 268 21.55 -21.96 7.42
C ASP A 268 20.67 -21.97 6.15
N GLY A 269 20.02 -20.84 5.83
CA GLY A 269 19.12 -20.68 4.69
C GLY A 269 17.74 -21.31 4.88
N ARG A 270 17.43 -21.86 6.05
CA ARG A 270 16.10 -22.43 6.33
C ARG A 270 15.13 -21.39 6.82
N PRO A 271 13.83 -21.51 6.48
CA PRO A 271 12.79 -20.65 7.03
C PRO A 271 12.78 -20.65 8.56
N GLN A 272 12.68 -19.46 9.16
CA GLN A 272 12.52 -19.30 10.60
C GLN A 272 11.05 -18.97 10.89
N VAL A 273 10.33 -19.92 11.49
CA VAL A 273 8.89 -19.80 11.77
C VAL A 273 8.62 -20.02 13.24
N ILE A 274 7.84 -19.12 13.84
CA ILE A 274 7.22 -19.33 15.15
C ILE A 274 5.76 -19.73 14.91
N TYR A 275 5.39 -20.95 15.25
CA TYR A 275 4.01 -21.45 15.15
C TYR A 275 3.23 -21.03 16.38
N LEU A 276 2.60 -19.85 16.31
CA LEU A 276 1.96 -19.22 17.48
C LEU A 276 0.79 -20.02 18.04
N GLN A 277 -0.04 -20.67 17.23
CA GLN A 277 -1.14 -21.47 17.75
C GLN A 277 -0.62 -22.66 18.54
N ASP A 278 0.40 -23.36 18.03
CA ASP A 278 1.04 -24.47 18.72
C ASP A 278 1.68 -24.00 20.04
N TRP A 279 2.31 -22.82 20.03
CA TRP A 279 2.89 -22.19 21.20
C TRP A 279 1.81 -21.88 22.25
N PHE A 280 0.68 -21.26 21.86
CA PHE A 280 -0.43 -20.93 22.77
C PHE A 280 -1.11 -22.19 23.31
N ASP A 281 -1.30 -23.20 22.48
CA ASP A 281 -1.91 -24.49 22.85
C ASP A 281 -1.05 -25.23 23.90
N CYS A 282 0.27 -25.14 23.78
CA CYS A 282 1.21 -25.67 24.77
C CYS A 282 1.12 -24.92 26.12
N GLN A 283 0.95 -23.61 26.12
CA GLN A 283 0.96 -22.78 27.33
C GLN A 283 -0.36 -22.83 28.11
N TRP A 284 -1.49 -22.83 27.40
CA TRP A 284 -2.82 -22.68 28.01
C TRP A 284 -3.83 -23.76 27.64
N GLY A 285 -3.43 -24.75 26.84
CA GLY A 285 -4.29 -25.85 26.41
C GLY A 285 -4.87 -25.64 25.02
N ALA A 286 -5.02 -26.74 24.29
CA ALA A 286 -5.41 -26.75 22.88
C ALA A 286 -6.75 -26.05 22.62
N GLY A 287 -6.75 -25.15 21.65
CA GLY A 287 -7.94 -24.45 21.16
C GLY A 287 -8.51 -23.38 22.11
N ARG A 288 -7.83 -23.09 23.22
CA ARG A 288 -8.28 -22.03 24.14
C ARG A 288 -8.00 -20.63 23.65
N CYS A 289 -6.90 -20.43 22.97
CA CYS A 289 -6.53 -19.19 22.32
C CYS A 289 -6.80 -19.29 20.82
N ARG A 290 -7.02 -18.14 20.16
CA ARG A 290 -7.18 -18.09 18.72
C ARG A 290 -6.15 -17.15 18.12
N VAL A 291 -5.26 -17.70 17.31
CA VAL A 291 -4.28 -16.93 16.54
C VAL A 291 -4.85 -16.59 15.18
N ILE A 292 -4.79 -15.31 14.82
CA ILE A 292 -5.16 -14.80 13.49
C ILE A 292 -3.92 -14.22 12.82
N LEU A 293 -3.60 -14.75 11.66
CA LEU A 293 -2.58 -14.20 10.76
C LEU A 293 -3.29 -13.29 9.75
N PRO A 294 -3.28 -11.96 9.92
CA PRO A 294 -4.07 -11.06 9.07
C PRO A 294 -3.40 -10.78 7.71
N ILE A 295 -2.70 -11.77 7.17
CA ILE A 295 -2.05 -11.76 5.87
C ILE A 295 -2.76 -12.75 4.94
N THR A 296 -2.90 -12.37 3.67
CA THR A 296 -3.28 -13.28 2.59
C THR A 296 -2.41 -12.98 1.39
N ASP A 297 -1.59 -13.91 1.02
CA ASP A 297 -0.77 -13.80 -0.18
C ASP A 297 -1.04 -14.99 -1.11
N PRO A 298 -1.85 -14.80 -2.16
CA PRO A 298 -2.15 -15.84 -3.12
C PRO A 298 -0.98 -16.18 -4.05
N TYR A 299 0.09 -15.36 -4.05
CA TYR A 299 1.25 -15.57 -4.93
C TYR A 299 2.29 -16.50 -4.33
N VAL A 300 2.25 -16.69 -3.02
CA VAL A 300 3.18 -17.57 -2.30
C VAL A 300 2.44 -18.80 -1.82
N VAL A 301 2.08 -19.65 -2.75
CA VAL A 301 1.24 -20.84 -2.53
C VAL A 301 1.87 -21.82 -1.55
N HIS A 302 3.21 -21.81 -1.40
CA HIS A 302 3.93 -22.82 -0.65
C HIS A 302 4.05 -22.58 0.85
N HIS A 303 3.96 -21.33 1.32
CA HIS A 303 4.05 -21.03 2.75
C HIS A 303 2.74 -20.52 3.36
N GLY A 304 1.66 -20.49 2.58
CA GLY A 304 0.36 -19.99 3.02
C GLY A 304 0.44 -18.53 3.48
N ALA A 305 -0.22 -18.22 4.57
CA ALA A 305 -0.32 -16.86 5.11
C ALA A 305 0.78 -16.55 6.16
N LEU A 306 2.04 -16.90 5.90
CA LEU A 306 3.16 -16.58 6.79
C LEU A 306 3.58 -15.12 6.64
N GLY A 307 3.55 -14.38 7.74
CA GLY A 307 3.98 -12.97 7.81
C GLY A 307 4.62 -12.65 9.15
N SER A 308 5.01 -11.40 9.36
CA SER A 308 5.69 -10.98 10.60
C SER A 308 4.74 -10.32 11.61
N PHE A 309 3.43 -10.47 11.46
CA PHE A 309 2.42 -9.89 12.35
C PHE A 309 1.28 -10.87 12.60
N ALA A 310 0.86 -10.99 13.84
CA ALA A 310 -0.30 -11.76 14.25
C ALA A 310 -1.11 -11.02 15.30
N THR A 311 -2.40 -11.34 15.42
CA THR A 311 -3.25 -10.95 16.53
C THR A 311 -3.84 -12.18 17.20
N VAL A 312 -3.99 -12.16 18.52
CA VAL A 312 -4.42 -13.32 19.29
C VAL A 312 -5.57 -12.95 20.21
N TYR A 313 -6.61 -13.77 20.18
CA TYR A 313 -7.75 -13.70 21.10
C TYR A 313 -7.54 -14.70 22.23
N LEU A 314 -7.64 -14.22 23.45
CA LEU A 314 -7.38 -14.96 24.68
C LEU A 314 -8.69 -15.31 25.41
N PRO A 315 -8.75 -16.41 26.18
CA PRO A 315 -9.86 -16.67 27.06
C PRO A 315 -9.82 -15.69 28.27
N GLU A 316 -10.96 -15.46 28.91
CA GLU A 316 -11.13 -14.47 29.96
C GLU A 316 -10.19 -14.66 31.18
N ASP A 317 -9.79 -15.90 31.46
CA ASP A 317 -8.90 -16.26 32.56
C ASP A 317 -7.40 -16.13 32.24
N VAL A 318 -7.06 -15.70 31.05
CA VAL A 318 -5.65 -15.46 30.61
C VAL A 318 -5.39 -13.96 30.55
N SER A 319 -4.44 -13.50 31.35
CA SER A 319 -4.00 -12.10 31.34
C SER A 319 -3.24 -11.76 30.03
N PRO A 320 -3.69 -10.75 29.28
CA PRO A 320 -2.95 -10.30 28.10
C PRO A 320 -1.50 -9.90 28.40
N GLN A 321 -1.27 -9.20 29.51
CA GLN A 321 0.07 -8.81 29.92
C GLN A 321 0.96 -10.03 30.20
N GLN A 322 0.46 -11.02 30.91
CA GLN A 322 1.21 -12.24 31.18
C GLN A 322 1.55 -13.00 29.89
N ALA A 323 0.64 -13.01 28.91
CA ALA A 323 0.89 -13.64 27.62
C ALA A 323 2.00 -12.89 26.84
N CYS A 324 1.95 -11.55 26.83
CA CYS A 324 3.00 -10.72 26.26
C CYS A 324 4.36 -10.95 26.93
N ASP A 325 4.42 -10.94 28.26
CA ASP A 325 5.66 -11.13 29.03
C ASP A 325 6.32 -12.50 28.73
N ARG A 326 5.52 -13.55 28.53
CA ARG A 326 6.02 -14.86 28.15
C ARG A 326 6.53 -14.90 26.70
N LEU A 327 5.75 -14.34 25.77
CA LEU A 327 6.16 -14.26 24.35
C LEU A 327 7.48 -13.51 24.15
N MET A 328 7.70 -12.44 24.93
CA MET A 328 8.94 -11.67 24.86
C MET A 328 10.18 -12.42 25.37
N GLN A 329 10.02 -13.62 25.91
CA GLN A 329 11.15 -14.51 26.27
C GLN A 329 11.55 -15.44 25.14
N ASP A 330 10.72 -15.57 24.11
CA ASP A 330 10.99 -16.42 22.96
C ASP A 330 11.85 -15.71 21.91
N GLN A 331 12.83 -16.41 21.38
CA GLN A 331 13.66 -15.92 20.27
C GLN A 331 12.83 -15.73 19.02
N GLY A 332 13.05 -14.62 18.33
CA GLY A 332 12.34 -14.29 17.09
C GLY A 332 11.08 -13.45 17.27
N VAL A 333 10.67 -13.16 18.53
CA VAL A 333 9.61 -12.18 18.84
C VAL A 333 10.25 -10.80 19.07
N GLU A 334 9.96 -9.82 18.21
CA GLU A 334 10.43 -8.45 18.36
C GLU A 334 9.54 -7.66 19.33
N VAL A 335 8.22 -7.86 19.23
CA VAL A 335 7.23 -7.12 20.00
C VAL A 335 6.03 -8.01 20.33
N ALA A 336 5.60 -8.02 21.57
CA ALA A 336 4.31 -8.50 22.03
C ALA A 336 3.63 -7.39 22.84
N LEU A 337 2.44 -6.97 22.44
CA LEU A 337 1.70 -5.83 23.00
C LEU A 337 0.27 -6.23 23.33
N THR A 338 -0.25 -5.70 24.40
CA THR A 338 -1.70 -5.73 24.67
C THR A 338 -2.47 -4.96 23.59
N ARG A 339 -3.77 -5.21 23.45
CA ARG A 339 -4.66 -4.51 22.50
C ARG A 339 -4.51 -2.99 22.58
N GLN A 340 -4.50 -2.44 23.79
CA GLN A 340 -4.42 -1.00 24.01
C GLN A 340 -3.06 -0.42 23.60
N GLU A 341 -1.98 -1.10 23.95
CA GLU A 341 -0.63 -0.70 23.56
C GLU A 341 -0.43 -0.80 22.04
N ALA A 342 -0.90 -1.88 21.41
CA ALA A 342 -0.83 -2.07 19.96
C ALA A 342 -1.68 -1.02 19.22
N ALA A 343 -2.89 -0.74 19.67
CA ALA A 343 -3.75 0.29 19.12
C ALA A 343 -3.09 1.68 19.19
N ALA A 344 -2.46 2.01 20.29
CA ALA A 344 -1.75 3.28 20.48
C ALA A 344 -0.47 3.36 19.64
N ARG A 345 0.37 2.31 19.67
CA ARG A 345 1.68 2.31 18.99
C ARG A 345 1.59 2.25 17.48
N PHE A 346 0.67 1.42 16.96
CA PHE A 346 0.54 1.15 15.53
C PHE A 346 -0.68 1.84 14.90
N GLU A 347 -1.40 2.66 15.66
CA GLU A 347 -2.59 3.38 15.19
C GLU A 347 -3.65 2.41 14.60
N LEU A 348 -3.92 1.29 15.33
CA LEU A 348 -4.87 0.26 14.92
C LEU A 348 -6.25 0.48 15.53
N PRO A 349 -7.33 0.03 14.85
CA PRO A 349 -8.68 0.03 15.44
C PRO A 349 -8.77 -1.06 16.50
N ALA A 350 -8.85 -0.67 17.78
CA ALA A 350 -8.85 -1.60 18.92
C ALA A 350 -9.99 -2.64 18.87
N ASP A 351 -11.10 -2.31 18.23
CA ASP A 351 -12.26 -3.20 18.07
C ASP A 351 -12.11 -4.25 16.95
N ARG A 352 -10.98 -4.23 16.21
CA ARG A 352 -10.70 -5.15 15.09
C ARG A 352 -9.40 -5.92 15.21
N ILE A 353 -8.77 -5.85 16.36
CA ILE A 353 -7.58 -6.63 16.70
C ILE A 353 -7.85 -7.49 17.92
N GLY A 354 -7.08 -8.56 18.11
CA GLY A 354 -7.21 -9.44 19.26
C GLY A 354 -6.81 -8.79 20.60
N ASP A 355 -6.75 -9.58 21.66
CA ASP A 355 -6.35 -9.12 22.98
C ASP A 355 -4.87 -8.75 23.05
N ILE A 356 -4.07 -9.41 22.20
CA ILE A 356 -2.65 -9.09 22.02
C ILE A 356 -2.28 -9.08 20.54
N VAL A 357 -1.18 -8.36 20.23
CA VAL A 357 -0.53 -8.30 18.94
C VAL A 357 0.91 -8.78 19.08
N VAL A 358 1.35 -9.63 18.16
CA VAL A 358 2.71 -10.17 18.13
C VAL A 358 3.37 -9.76 16.79
N VAL A 359 4.61 -9.26 16.88
CA VAL A 359 5.45 -8.94 15.73
C VAL A 359 6.74 -9.73 15.84
N SER A 360 7.15 -10.41 14.77
CA SER A 360 8.40 -11.15 14.74
C SER A 360 9.59 -10.28 14.36
N GLU A 361 10.79 -10.73 14.75
CA GLU A 361 12.04 -10.15 14.30
C GLU A 361 12.21 -10.26 12.78
N ARG A 362 13.18 -9.48 12.25
CA ARG A 362 13.42 -9.31 10.81
C ARG A 362 13.47 -10.61 10.02
N PHE A 363 14.17 -11.63 10.52
CA PHE A 363 14.42 -12.88 9.78
C PHE A 363 13.43 -13.99 10.12
N THR A 364 12.41 -13.69 10.92
CA THR A 364 11.42 -14.64 11.41
C THR A 364 10.03 -14.32 10.88
N VAL A 365 9.20 -15.33 10.65
CA VAL A 365 7.77 -15.20 10.36
C VAL A 365 6.95 -15.90 11.45
N LEU A 366 5.69 -15.51 11.53
CA LEU A 366 4.69 -16.11 12.40
C LEU A 366 3.78 -17.02 11.56
N GLY A 367 3.62 -18.26 12.00
CA GLY A 367 2.67 -19.23 11.49
C GLY A 367 1.55 -19.51 12.50
N SER A 368 0.49 -20.18 12.06
CA SER A 368 -0.54 -20.68 12.97
C SER A 368 -0.06 -21.96 13.64
N SER A 369 -0.06 -23.09 12.95
CA SER A 369 0.47 -24.38 13.41
C SER A 369 1.36 -24.99 12.34
N GLU A 370 2.33 -25.81 12.73
CA GLU A 370 3.25 -26.47 11.79
C GLU A 370 2.48 -27.28 10.74
N ALA A 371 1.43 -27.97 11.17
CA ALA A 371 0.60 -28.81 10.28
C ALA A 371 -0.14 -28.03 9.18
N ARG A 372 -0.27 -26.70 9.30
CA ARG A 372 -0.98 -25.84 8.33
C ARG A 372 -0.06 -25.16 7.31
N HIS A 373 1.25 -25.27 7.48
CA HIS A 373 2.23 -24.58 6.62
C HIS A 373 3.23 -25.57 6.04
N ASP A 374 2.95 -26.03 4.82
CA ASP A 374 3.87 -26.88 4.08
C ASP A 374 4.95 -26.03 3.40
N LEU A 375 6.18 -26.12 3.90
CA LEU A 375 7.35 -25.39 3.40
C LEU A 375 8.21 -26.25 2.45
N SER A 376 7.82 -27.50 2.19
CA SER A 376 8.63 -28.43 1.38
C SER A 376 8.74 -28.03 -0.09
N GLY A 377 7.77 -27.23 -0.59
CA GLY A 377 7.72 -26.77 -1.97
C GLY A 377 8.44 -25.43 -2.25
N LEU A 378 9.17 -24.87 -1.27
CA LEU A 378 9.92 -23.62 -1.51
C LEU A 378 11.05 -23.85 -2.52
N ASP A 379 10.99 -23.12 -3.64
CA ASP A 379 12.00 -23.13 -4.72
C ASP A 379 13.01 -21.98 -4.60
N ALA A 380 12.79 -21.06 -3.65
CA ALA A 380 13.65 -19.91 -3.32
C ALA A 380 13.61 -19.67 -1.80
N PRO A 381 14.59 -18.92 -1.24
CA PRO A 381 14.55 -18.51 0.16
C PRO A 381 13.25 -17.77 0.47
N LEU A 382 12.60 -18.13 1.58
CA LEU A 382 11.35 -17.50 2.02
C LEU A 382 11.57 -15.99 2.19
N ARG A 383 10.73 -15.19 1.54
CA ARG A 383 10.66 -13.73 1.70
C ARG A 383 9.23 -13.35 2.07
N SER A 384 9.08 -12.49 3.05
CA SER A 384 7.77 -12.05 3.54
C SER A 384 7.87 -10.68 4.21
N HIS A 385 6.73 -10.21 4.69
CA HIS A 385 6.54 -8.89 5.28
C HIS A 385 5.51 -8.95 6.42
N GLY A 386 5.11 -7.80 6.96
CA GLY A 386 4.09 -7.69 8.02
C GLY A 386 4.60 -7.00 9.28
N GLY A 387 5.91 -7.02 9.51
CA GLY A 387 6.55 -6.53 10.71
C GLY A 387 7.08 -5.08 10.63
N ILE A 388 7.79 -4.71 11.68
CA ILE A 388 8.43 -3.39 11.79
C ILE A 388 9.62 -3.29 10.83
N SER A 389 10.30 -4.40 10.58
CA SER A 389 11.45 -4.45 9.68
C SER A 389 11.12 -4.13 8.22
N GLU A 390 9.87 -4.28 7.80
CA GLU A 390 9.38 -3.93 6.46
C GLU A 390 8.67 -2.56 6.41
N GLN A 391 8.79 -1.76 7.48
CA GLN A 391 8.09 -0.47 7.61
C GLN A 391 8.71 0.65 6.76
N LYS A 392 10.01 0.60 6.49
CA LYS A 392 10.70 1.63 5.71
C LYS A 392 10.44 1.46 4.22
N VAL A 393 9.86 2.49 3.59
CA VAL A 393 9.50 2.52 2.18
C VAL A 393 9.96 3.81 1.51
N PRO A 394 10.18 3.84 0.19
CA PRO A 394 10.48 5.08 -0.51
C PRO A 394 9.28 6.03 -0.49
N LEU A 395 9.54 7.32 -0.48
CA LEU A 395 8.58 8.39 -0.75
C LEU A 395 9.26 9.42 -1.64
N ILE A 396 9.01 9.35 -2.95
CA ILE A 396 9.76 10.07 -3.97
C ILE A 396 8.80 10.87 -4.82
N VAL A 397 9.16 12.11 -5.15
CA VAL A 397 8.42 12.94 -6.11
C VAL A 397 9.37 13.46 -7.18
N ASN A 398 8.95 13.38 -8.44
CA ASN A 398 9.71 13.83 -9.60
C ASN A 398 9.80 15.35 -9.77
N ARG A 399 9.50 16.12 -8.73
CA ARG A 399 9.60 17.58 -8.70
C ARG A 399 10.28 18.01 -7.41
N PRO A 400 10.99 19.16 -7.41
CA PRO A 400 11.47 19.76 -6.18
C PRO A 400 10.29 20.23 -5.33
N THR A 401 10.44 20.15 -4.01
CA THR A 401 9.44 20.59 -3.01
C THR A 401 10.05 21.65 -2.10
N PRO A 402 10.17 22.89 -2.56
CA PRO A 402 10.84 23.94 -1.80
C PRO A 402 10.13 24.22 -0.48
N GLY A 403 10.91 24.34 0.60
CA GLY A 403 10.37 24.62 1.95
C GLY A 403 9.82 23.41 2.69
N LEU A 404 9.91 22.20 2.11
CA LEU A 404 9.49 20.97 2.78
C LEU A 404 10.40 20.68 3.99
N ASP A 405 9.82 20.38 5.17
CA ASP A 405 10.60 19.87 6.30
C ASP A 405 10.88 18.38 6.11
N THR A 406 12.07 18.07 5.64
CA THR A 406 12.52 16.70 5.38
C THR A 406 12.83 15.91 6.67
N ARG A 407 12.90 16.55 7.83
CA ARG A 407 13.24 15.94 9.11
C ARG A 407 12.03 15.41 9.88
N ARG A 408 10.79 15.80 9.49
CA ARG A 408 9.58 15.24 10.10
C ARG A 408 9.49 13.74 9.81
N ARG A 409 8.78 12.99 10.64
CA ARG A 409 8.43 11.61 10.34
C ARG A 409 7.47 11.58 9.17
N TRP A 410 7.93 11.12 8.02
CA TRP A 410 7.13 10.93 6.82
C TRP A 410 6.45 9.56 6.86
N ARG A 411 5.23 9.51 6.32
CA ARG A 411 4.42 8.30 6.19
C ARG A 411 4.14 8.04 4.70
N ASN A 412 3.98 6.76 4.32
CA ASN A 412 3.61 6.44 2.93
C ASN A 412 2.30 7.12 2.50
N PHE A 413 1.39 7.33 3.44
CA PHE A 413 0.12 8.02 3.20
C PHE A 413 0.25 9.57 3.10
N ASP A 414 1.47 10.09 3.15
CA ASP A 414 1.76 11.48 2.77
C ASP A 414 1.98 11.65 1.26
N ALA A 415 1.92 10.57 0.45
CA ALA A 415 2.20 10.63 -0.99
C ALA A 415 1.29 11.64 -1.73
N PHE A 416 -0.02 11.64 -1.45
CA PHE A 416 -0.94 12.63 -2.02
C PHE A 416 -0.70 14.04 -1.50
N ASP A 417 -0.37 14.20 -0.22
CA ASP A 417 0.01 15.50 0.35
C ASP A 417 1.22 16.08 -0.37
N LEU A 418 2.25 15.25 -0.55
CA LEU A 418 3.48 15.66 -1.21
C LEU A 418 3.23 16.06 -2.67
N ALA A 419 2.43 15.25 -3.41
CA ALA A 419 2.13 15.53 -4.81
C ALA A 419 1.20 16.73 -5.02
N LEU A 420 0.19 16.92 -4.18
CA LEU A 420 -0.84 17.94 -4.37
C LEU A 420 -0.50 19.29 -3.74
N ASN A 421 0.17 19.27 -2.57
CA ASN A 421 0.43 20.49 -1.81
C ASN A 421 1.85 21.05 -2.03
N TRP A 422 2.83 20.24 -2.41
CA TRP A 422 4.23 20.64 -2.43
C TRP A 422 4.87 20.61 -3.83
N ALA A 423 4.49 19.68 -4.68
CA ALA A 423 5.12 19.40 -5.97
C ALA A 423 4.38 20.01 -7.19
N GLN A 424 3.45 20.94 -7.00
CA GLN A 424 2.62 21.54 -8.07
C GLN A 424 3.21 22.80 -8.68
#